data_2d828ffb66da946398c0dc31d984ffc8
#
_entry.id   2d828ffb66da946398c0dc31d984ffc8
#
_cell.length_a   1.000
_cell.length_b   1.000
_cell.length_c   1.000
_cell.angle_alpha   90.00
_cell.angle_beta   90.00
_cell.angle_gamma   90.00
#
_symmetry.space_group_name_H-M   'P 1'
#
loop_
_entity.id
_entity.type
_entity.pdbx_description
1 polymer ?
#
loop_
_entity_poly.entity_id
_entity_poly.type
_entity_poly.pdbx_seq_one_letter_code
_entity_poly.pdbx_strand_id
1 'polypeptide(L)'
;AEGIVEAYIHPGGRVGVLLEVNCETDFVAKTEGFQRFVKEIAMHVAAADPAPRFIDKGEVTQEFIEKEKDIARAQAIATGKPEAIVEKIVEGKMNSIYKDVCLLEQPFIMNPDLTVQQYLSSRIAEIGEKLSIRRFQKYVMGEGLEKRKDNFAEEVAAQMGQ
;
A
#
# COMPACT_ATOMS: atom_id res chain seq x y z
N ALA A 1 19.82 -5.03 15.93
CA ALA A 1 19.44 -4.31 14.70
C ALA A 1 19.49 -2.82 14.95
N GLU A 2 20.06 -2.07 14.01
CA GLU A 2 20.04 -0.62 14.03
C GLU A 2 19.01 -0.08 13.05
N GLY A 3 18.50 1.11 13.31
CA GLY A 3 17.47 1.73 12.48
C GLY A 3 16.53 2.57 13.32
N ILE A 4 15.37 2.92 12.74
CA ILE A 4 14.33 3.66 13.46
C ILE A 4 12.94 3.11 13.15
N VAL A 5 12.03 3.39 14.08
CA VAL A 5 10.59 3.28 13.87
C VAL A 5 10.05 4.70 13.69
N GLU A 6 9.35 4.93 12.58
CA GLU A 6 8.75 6.23 12.26
C GLU A 6 7.24 6.12 12.30
N ALA A 7 6.59 7.12 12.87
CA ALA A 7 5.14 7.27 12.83
C ALA A 7 4.80 8.45 11.92
N TYR A 8 3.86 8.26 11.00
CA TYR A 8 3.33 9.32 10.15
C TYR A 8 1.82 9.34 10.26
N ILE A 9 1.29 10.48 10.70
CA ILE A 9 -0.15 10.71 10.71
C ILE A 9 -0.43 11.79 9.67
N HIS A 10 -1.22 11.42 8.66
CA HIS A 10 -1.60 12.39 7.63
C HIS A 10 -2.46 13.51 8.22
N PRO A 11 -2.27 14.77 7.77
CA PRO A 11 -3.11 15.88 8.25
C PRO A 11 -4.60 15.56 8.18
N GLY A 12 -5.31 15.82 9.27
CA GLY A 12 -6.70 15.43 9.45
C GLY A 12 -6.90 14.17 10.27
N GLY A 13 -5.83 13.40 10.54
CA GLY A 13 -5.85 12.25 11.44
C GLY A 13 -6.62 11.03 10.96
N ARG A 14 -6.87 10.91 9.65
CA ARG A 14 -7.67 9.82 9.08
C ARG A 14 -6.83 8.65 8.59
N VAL A 15 -5.54 8.85 8.41
CA VAL A 15 -4.58 7.83 7.97
C VAL A 15 -3.35 7.93 8.83
N GLY A 16 -2.91 6.79 9.35
CA GLY A 16 -1.69 6.66 10.14
C GLY A 16 -0.84 5.50 9.67
N VAL A 17 0.47 5.67 9.72
CA VAL A 17 1.45 4.64 9.35
C VAL A 17 2.49 4.53 10.44
N LEU A 18 2.84 3.32 10.77
CA LEU A 18 4.00 2.98 11.60
C LEU A 18 4.94 2.15 10.73
N LEU A 19 6.22 2.53 10.67
CA LEU A 19 7.20 1.96 9.75
C LEU A 19 8.52 1.70 10.46
N GLU A 20 9.10 0.53 10.24
CA GLU A 20 10.46 0.22 10.68
C GLU A 20 11.39 0.09 9.49
N VAL A 21 12.50 0.84 9.53
CA VAL A 21 13.59 0.76 8.56
C VAL A 21 14.89 0.50 9.30
N ASN A 22 15.64 -0.50 8.84
CA ASN A 22 16.92 -0.87 9.42
C ASN A 22 18.07 -0.33 8.58
N CYS A 23 19.18 -0.06 9.24
CA CYS A 23 20.48 0.29 8.67
C CYS A 23 21.57 -0.49 9.39
N GLU A 24 22.85 -0.25 9.03
CA GLU A 24 23.95 -1.02 9.62
C GLU A 24 24.45 -0.41 10.93
N THR A 25 24.46 0.93 11.05
CA THR A 25 25.03 1.62 12.21
C THR A 25 24.03 2.58 12.86
N ASP A 26 24.22 2.82 14.15
CA ASP A 26 23.47 3.83 14.90
C ASP A 26 23.81 5.25 14.43
N PHE A 27 25.00 5.47 13.87
CA PHE A 27 25.39 6.75 13.30
C PHE A 27 24.46 7.14 12.15
N VAL A 28 24.22 6.23 11.22
CA VAL A 28 23.32 6.47 10.07
C VAL A 28 21.89 6.67 10.54
N ALA A 29 21.44 5.89 11.53
CA ALA A 29 20.09 6.02 12.07
C ALA A 29 19.79 7.42 12.62
N LYS A 30 20.80 8.16 13.07
CA LYS A 30 20.68 9.51 13.63
C LYS A 30 20.80 10.61 12.58
N THR A 31 21.15 10.29 11.33
CA THR A 31 21.33 11.29 10.29
C THR A 31 19.98 11.83 9.77
N GLU A 32 20.00 13.11 9.38
CA GLU A 32 18.81 13.71 8.75
C GLU A 32 18.44 13.02 7.43
N GLY A 33 19.44 12.62 6.64
CA GLY A 33 19.19 11.95 5.36
C GLY A 33 18.48 10.63 5.51
N PHE A 34 18.88 9.82 6.50
CA PHE A 34 18.22 8.57 6.79
C PHE A 34 16.79 8.80 7.32
N GLN A 35 16.64 9.71 8.27
CA GLN A 35 15.32 10.01 8.87
C GLN A 35 14.33 10.57 7.83
N ARG A 36 14.81 11.41 6.91
CA ARG A 36 14.02 11.92 5.80
C ARG A 36 13.56 10.80 4.87
N PHE A 37 14.46 9.89 4.52
CA PHE A 37 14.14 8.72 3.73
C PHE A 37 13.00 7.91 4.37
N VAL A 38 13.13 7.60 5.66
CA VAL A 38 12.13 6.83 6.40
C VAL A 38 10.79 7.54 6.41
N LYS A 39 10.78 8.85 6.63
CA LYS A 39 9.55 9.66 6.60
C LYS A 39 8.90 9.65 5.22
N GLU A 40 9.68 9.78 4.15
CA GLU A 40 9.16 9.76 2.79
C GLU A 40 8.53 8.40 2.43
N ILE A 41 9.12 7.29 2.89
CA ILE A 41 8.52 5.96 2.72
C ILE A 41 7.22 5.84 3.52
N ALA A 42 7.17 6.35 4.76
CA ALA A 42 5.94 6.36 5.55
C ALA A 42 4.84 7.18 4.86
N MET A 43 5.18 8.32 4.28
CA MET A 43 4.25 9.15 3.51
C MET A 43 3.76 8.42 2.26
N HIS A 44 4.64 7.70 1.58
CA HIS A 44 4.26 6.86 0.43
C HIS A 44 3.22 5.82 0.83
N VAL A 45 3.48 5.08 1.92
CA VAL A 45 2.55 4.05 2.41
C VAL A 45 1.19 4.67 2.75
N ALA A 46 1.19 5.86 3.36
CA ALA A 46 -0.04 6.56 3.70
C ALA A 46 -0.87 6.95 2.48
N ALA A 47 -0.20 7.35 1.39
CA ALA A 47 -0.86 7.96 0.22
C ALA A 47 -1.10 6.97 -0.93
N ALA A 48 -0.37 5.85 -0.99
CA ALA A 48 -0.45 4.93 -2.11
C ALA A 48 -1.85 4.31 -2.26
N ASP A 49 -2.33 4.29 -3.51
CA ASP A 49 -3.58 3.66 -3.89
C ASP A 49 -3.34 2.85 -5.18
N PRO A 50 -3.44 1.51 -5.13
CA PRO A 50 -3.79 0.69 -3.97
C PRO A 50 -2.76 0.73 -2.85
N ALA A 51 -3.22 0.52 -1.62
CA ALA A 51 -2.33 0.47 -0.47
C ALA A 51 -1.42 -0.76 -0.54
N PRO A 52 -0.10 -0.62 -0.26
CA PRO A 52 0.77 -1.79 -0.23
C PRO A 52 0.40 -2.72 0.94
N ARG A 53 0.55 -4.02 0.72
CA ARG A 53 0.23 -5.05 1.71
C ARG A 53 1.46 -5.87 2.10
N PHE A 54 2.47 -5.89 1.24
CA PHE A 54 3.72 -6.63 1.41
C PHE A 54 4.89 -5.71 1.11
N ILE A 55 6.07 -6.03 1.62
CA ILE A 55 7.28 -5.28 1.29
C ILE A 55 7.73 -5.64 -0.13
N ASP A 56 7.91 -6.92 -0.41
CA ASP A 56 8.42 -7.41 -1.69
C ASP A 56 7.66 -8.65 -2.18
N LYS A 57 8.03 -9.12 -3.37
CA LYS A 57 7.40 -10.29 -3.98
C LYS A 57 7.55 -11.55 -3.14
N GLY A 58 8.67 -11.68 -2.41
CA GLY A 58 8.94 -12.86 -1.59
C GLY A 58 7.98 -13.02 -0.42
N GLU A 59 7.36 -11.94 0.04
CA GLU A 59 6.37 -12.00 1.12
C GLU A 59 4.97 -12.42 0.64
N VAL A 60 4.70 -12.30 -0.66
CA VAL A 60 3.38 -12.61 -1.21
C VAL A 60 3.16 -14.12 -1.17
N THR A 61 2.13 -14.54 -0.44
CA THR A 61 1.81 -15.95 -0.27
C THR A 61 1.03 -16.52 -1.46
N GLN A 62 1.18 -17.82 -1.69
CA GLN A 62 0.39 -18.51 -2.72
C GLN A 62 -1.11 -18.45 -2.40
N GLU A 63 -1.46 -18.52 -1.13
CA GLU A 63 -2.85 -18.37 -0.66
C GLU A 63 -3.44 -17.02 -1.07
N PHE A 64 -2.68 -15.94 -0.89
CA PHE A 64 -3.09 -14.60 -1.31
C PHE A 64 -3.33 -14.55 -2.83
N ILE A 65 -2.39 -15.09 -3.62
CA ILE A 65 -2.50 -15.10 -5.08
C ILE A 65 -3.73 -15.87 -5.53
N GLU A 66 -3.98 -17.06 -4.98
CA GLU A 66 -5.14 -17.87 -5.34
C GLU A 66 -6.45 -17.17 -5.00
N LYS A 67 -6.52 -16.51 -3.85
CA LYS A 67 -7.69 -15.74 -3.45
C LYS A 67 -7.96 -14.57 -4.40
N GLU A 68 -6.91 -13.84 -4.80
CA GLU A 68 -7.04 -12.74 -5.75
C GLU A 68 -7.47 -13.22 -7.14
N LYS A 69 -6.98 -14.38 -7.58
CA LYS A 69 -7.44 -15.03 -8.81
C LYS A 69 -8.93 -15.37 -8.74
N ASP A 70 -9.38 -15.93 -7.63
CA ASP A 70 -10.78 -16.30 -7.45
C ASP A 70 -11.68 -15.07 -7.48
N ILE A 71 -11.26 -13.99 -6.82
CA ILE A 71 -12.01 -12.72 -6.84
C ILE A 71 -12.07 -12.15 -8.26
N ALA A 72 -10.95 -12.11 -8.97
CA ALA A 72 -10.89 -11.61 -10.34
C ALA A 72 -11.77 -12.43 -11.29
N ARG A 73 -11.76 -13.77 -11.13
CA ARG A 73 -12.58 -14.68 -11.93
C ARG A 73 -14.07 -14.45 -11.67
N ALA A 74 -14.45 -14.35 -10.40
CA ALA A 74 -15.84 -14.10 -10.04
C ALA A 74 -16.35 -12.76 -10.58
N GLN A 75 -15.55 -11.71 -10.51
CA GLN A 75 -15.90 -10.40 -11.06
C GLN A 75 -16.06 -10.45 -12.58
N ALA A 76 -15.15 -11.13 -13.28
CA ALA A 76 -15.22 -11.26 -14.73
C ALA A 76 -16.43 -12.07 -15.19
N ILE A 77 -16.75 -13.16 -14.49
CA ILE A 77 -17.97 -13.97 -14.76
C ILE A 77 -19.23 -13.13 -14.54
N ALA A 78 -19.27 -12.33 -13.48
CA ALA A 78 -20.41 -11.47 -13.18
C ALA A 78 -20.71 -10.43 -14.28
N THR A 79 -19.70 -10.08 -15.10
CA THR A 79 -19.90 -9.19 -16.24
C THR A 79 -20.41 -9.90 -17.50
N GLY A 80 -20.67 -11.21 -17.43
CA GLY A 80 -21.22 -11.99 -18.54
C GLY A 80 -20.24 -12.34 -19.65
N LYS A 81 -18.94 -12.27 -19.39
CA LYS A 81 -17.92 -12.55 -20.40
C LYS A 81 -17.73 -14.05 -20.64
N PRO A 82 -17.40 -14.47 -21.90
CA PRO A 82 -17.08 -15.87 -22.19
C PRO A 82 -15.87 -16.38 -21.38
N GLU A 83 -15.86 -17.68 -21.08
CA GLU A 83 -14.82 -18.33 -20.27
C GLU A 83 -13.40 -18.03 -20.74
N ALA A 84 -13.15 -18.07 -22.05
CA ALA A 84 -11.82 -17.79 -22.61
C ALA A 84 -11.36 -16.36 -22.33
N ILE A 85 -12.28 -15.39 -22.32
CA ILE A 85 -12.00 -13.99 -21.99
C ILE A 85 -11.78 -13.82 -20.50
N VAL A 86 -12.56 -14.54 -19.67
CA VAL A 86 -12.40 -14.53 -18.22
C VAL A 86 -10.98 -14.93 -17.82
N GLU A 87 -10.45 -16.00 -18.37
CA GLU A 87 -9.10 -16.47 -18.05
C GLU A 87 -8.02 -15.47 -18.48
N LYS A 88 -8.18 -14.80 -19.61
CA LYS A 88 -7.28 -13.72 -20.04
C LYS A 88 -7.31 -12.51 -19.09
N ILE A 89 -8.49 -12.15 -18.60
CA ILE A 89 -8.64 -11.06 -17.62
C ILE A 89 -7.92 -11.41 -16.32
N VAL A 90 -8.10 -12.63 -15.82
CA VAL A 90 -7.44 -13.11 -14.60
C VAL A 90 -5.93 -13.09 -14.76
N GLU A 91 -5.40 -13.60 -15.87
CA GLU A 91 -3.97 -13.59 -16.17
C GLU A 91 -3.42 -12.16 -16.22
N GLY A 92 -4.12 -11.25 -16.91
CA GLY A 92 -3.73 -9.85 -16.97
C GLY A 92 -3.70 -9.19 -15.60
N LYS A 93 -4.67 -9.49 -14.74
CA LYS A 93 -4.70 -8.98 -13.37
C LYS A 93 -3.52 -9.52 -12.54
N MET A 94 -3.18 -10.79 -12.69
CA MET A 94 -2.05 -11.39 -11.98
C MET A 94 -0.70 -10.82 -12.43
N ASN A 95 -0.58 -10.42 -13.69
CA ASN A 95 0.63 -9.78 -14.20
C ASN A 95 0.90 -8.42 -13.53
N SER A 96 -0.13 -7.74 -13.04
CA SER A 96 0.00 -6.43 -12.36
C SER A 96 -0.08 -6.54 -10.84
N ILE A 97 -0.37 -7.71 -10.28
CA ILE A 97 -0.64 -7.84 -8.85
C ILE A 97 0.53 -7.38 -7.96
N TYR A 98 1.76 -7.71 -8.35
CA TYR A 98 2.93 -7.32 -7.56
C TYR A 98 3.12 -5.80 -7.52
N LYS A 99 2.83 -5.10 -8.62
CA LYS A 99 2.87 -3.63 -8.66
C LYS A 99 1.82 -3.00 -7.75
N ASP A 100 0.72 -3.70 -7.53
CA ASP A 100 -0.36 -3.18 -6.71
C ASP A 100 -0.13 -3.43 -5.22
N VAL A 101 0.38 -4.60 -4.85
CA VAL A 101 0.43 -5.03 -3.44
C VAL A 101 1.81 -4.99 -2.80
N CYS A 102 2.89 -4.95 -3.58
CA CYS A 102 4.26 -4.91 -3.06
C CYS A 102 4.78 -3.48 -3.01
N LEU A 103 5.15 -3.02 -1.82
CA LEU A 103 5.66 -1.68 -1.60
C LEU A 103 6.82 -1.36 -2.54
N LEU A 104 7.80 -2.26 -2.66
CA LEU A 104 8.99 -2.03 -3.47
C LEU A 104 8.72 -1.95 -4.96
N GLU A 105 7.63 -2.54 -5.43
CA GLU A 105 7.24 -2.54 -6.85
C GLU A 105 6.38 -1.34 -7.24
N GLN A 106 5.86 -0.60 -6.29
CA GLN A 106 4.98 0.54 -6.57
C GLN A 106 5.77 1.73 -7.11
N PRO A 107 5.19 2.52 -8.02
CA PRO A 107 5.76 3.82 -8.37
C PRO A 107 5.85 4.69 -7.11
N PHE A 108 7.03 5.30 -6.87
CA PHE A 108 7.23 6.14 -5.69
C PHE A 108 6.41 7.41 -5.81
N ILE A 109 5.63 7.72 -4.80
CA ILE A 109 4.65 8.81 -4.88
C ILE A 109 5.28 10.18 -5.11
N MET A 110 6.49 10.43 -4.60
CA MET A 110 7.20 11.69 -4.76
C MET A 110 7.93 11.81 -6.10
N ASN A 111 8.18 10.68 -6.76
CA ASN A 111 8.80 10.61 -8.08
C ASN A 111 8.35 9.33 -8.79
N PRO A 112 7.20 9.37 -9.49
CA PRO A 112 6.63 8.17 -10.12
C PRO A 112 7.46 7.56 -11.26
N ASP A 113 8.50 8.24 -11.72
CA ASP A 113 9.45 7.69 -12.69
C ASP A 113 10.31 6.59 -12.08
N LEU A 114 10.38 6.54 -10.75
CA LEU A 114 11.09 5.51 -9.99
C LEU A 114 10.09 4.61 -9.27
N THR A 115 10.43 3.33 -9.13
CA THR A 115 9.78 2.47 -8.14
C THR A 115 10.34 2.77 -6.75
N VAL A 116 9.63 2.37 -5.71
CA VAL A 116 10.15 2.47 -4.33
C VAL A 116 11.49 1.73 -4.21
N GLN A 117 11.63 0.56 -4.87
CA GLN A 117 12.90 -0.18 -4.91
C GLN A 117 14.03 0.65 -5.51
N GLN A 118 13.78 1.32 -6.62
CA GLN A 118 14.80 2.17 -7.27
C GLN A 118 15.17 3.36 -6.40
N TYR A 119 14.19 3.96 -5.73
CA TYR A 119 14.44 5.02 -4.76
C TYR A 119 15.27 4.53 -3.59
N LEU A 120 14.93 3.38 -3.01
CA LEU A 120 15.71 2.74 -1.95
C LEU A 120 17.16 2.50 -2.39
N SER A 121 17.35 1.95 -3.60
CA SER A 121 18.69 1.70 -4.15
C SER A 121 19.51 2.98 -4.29
N SER A 122 18.89 4.07 -4.73
CA SER A 122 19.55 5.36 -4.85
C SER A 122 20.01 5.91 -3.48
N ARG A 123 19.19 5.70 -2.46
CA ARG A 123 19.51 6.13 -1.09
C ARG A 123 20.63 5.27 -0.48
N ILE A 124 20.63 3.96 -0.73
CA ILE A 124 21.70 3.05 -0.33
C ILE A 124 23.03 3.53 -0.92
N ALA A 125 23.04 3.87 -2.22
CA ALA A 125 24.24 4.37 -2.88
C ALA A 125 24.75 5.68 -2.28
N GLU A 126 23.85 6.59 -1.94
CA GLU A 126 24.20 7.90 -1.37
C GLU A 126 24.64 7.80 0.09
N ILE A 127 23.96 7.02 0.92
CA ILE A 127 24.25 6.86 2.33
C ILE A 127 25.46 5.94 2.56
N GLY A 128 25.67 4.97 1.67
CA GLY A 128 26.83 4.06 1.75
C GLY A 128 26.64 2.89 2.71
N GLU A 129 25.44 2.65 3.19
CA GLU A 129 25.07 1.50 4.02
C GLU A 129 23.89 0.76 3.45
N LYS A 130 23.77 -0.52 3.78
CA LYS A 130 22.59 -1.31 3.47
C LYS A 130 21.40 -0.77 4.27
N LEU A 131 20.33 -0.43 3.59
CA LEU A 131 19.06 -0.02 4.17
C LEU A 131 18.00 -1.08 3.85
N SER A 132 17.14 -1.37 4.79
CA SER A 132 16.09 -2.37 4.61
C SER A 132 14.78 -1.85 5.20
N ILE A 133 13.74 -1.76 4.37
CA ILE A 133 12.38 -1.51 4.84
C ILE A 133 11.89 -2.83 5.40
N ARG A 134 11.73 -2.92 6.72
CA ARG A 134 11.46 -4.20 7.37
C ARG A 134 9.98 -4.52 7.45
N ARG A 135 9.18 -3.57 7.93
CA ARG A 135 7.75 -3.77 8.14
C ARG A 135 7.03 -2.45 8.28
N PHE A 136 5.73 -2.47 8.01
CA PHE A 136 4.86 -1.32 8.23
C PHE A 136 3.47 -1.78 8.65
N GLN A 137 2.75 -0.86 9.27
CA GLN A 137 1.35 -1.01 9.59
C GLN A 137 0.63 0.28 9.19
N LYS A 138 -0.47 0.16 8.45
CA LYS A 138 -1.29 1.31 8.04
C LYS A 138 -2.68 1.18 8.63
N TYR A 139 -3.15 2.27 9.21
CA TYR A 139 -4.52 2.39 9.67
C TYR A 139 -5.22 3.49 8.88
N VAL A 140 -6.42 3.18 8.39
CA VAL A 140 -7.30 4.16 7.76
C VAL A 140 -8.58 4.20 8.60
N MET A 141 -8.97 5.41 9.01
CA MET A 141 -10.13 5.58 9.87
C MET A 141 -11.38 4.98 9.23
N GLY A 142 -12.05 4.11 9.97
CA GLY A 142 -13.27 3.46 9.52
C GLY A 142 -13.08 2.27 8.59
N GLU A 143 -11.84 1.89 8.27
CA GLU A 143 -11.56 0.72 7.45
C GLU A 143 -12.11 -0.55 8.10
N GLY A 144 -12.84 -1.35 7.32
CA GLY A 144 -13.47 -2.57 7.81
C GLY A 144 -14.80 -2.36 8.50
N LEU A 145 -15.22 -1.11 8.72
CA LEU A 145 -16.53 -0.80 9.23
C LEU A 145 -17.52 -0.55 8.10
N GLU A 146 -18.76 -0.94 8.32
CA GLU A 146 -19.84 -0.67 7.38
C GLU A 146 -20.11 0.84 7.31
N LYS A 147 -20.05 1.41 6.09
CA LYS A 147 -20.38 2.81 5.90
C LYS A 147 -21.88 3.01 6.14
N ARG A 148 -22.22 3.99 6.98
CA ARG A 148 -23.57 4.46 7.12
C ARG A 148 -24.09 4.95 5.77
N LYS A 149 -25.17 4.35 5.29
CA LYS A 149 -25.85 4.86 4.10
C LYS A 149 -26.61 6.13 4.50
N ASP A 150 -26.27 7.26 3.88
CA ASP A 150 -27.06 8.45 3.98
C ASP A 150 -28.36 8.26 3.20
N ASN A 151 -29.40 7.83 3.89
CA ASN A 151 -30.75 7.79 3.35
C ASN A 151 -31.42 9.16 3.48
N PHE A 152 -30.70 10.22 3.07
CA PHE A 152 -31.17 11.59 3.20
C PHE A 152 -32.53 11.80 2.54
N ALA A 153 -32.76 11.21 1.38
CA ALA A 153 -34.04 11.27 0.67
C ALA A 153 -35.18 10.60 1.46
N GLU A 154 -34.92 9.49 2.10
CA GLU A 154 -35.90 8.77 2.94
C GLU A 154 -36.18 9.54 4.24
N GLU A 155 -35.17 10.10 4.84
CA GLU A 155 -35.31 10.94 6.04
C GLU A 155 -36.16 12.18 5.76
N VAL A 156 -35.92 12.85 4.63
CA VAL A 156 -36.70 14.00 4.21
C VAL A 156 -38.14 13.59 3.93
N ALA A 157 -38.37 12.48 3.23
CA ALA A 157 -39.71 11.98 2.96
C ALA A 157 -40.46 11.63 4.24
N ALA A 158 -39.81 11.02 5.22
CA ALA A 158 -40.43 10.71 6.53
C ALA A 158 -40.79 11.98 7.30
N GLN A 159 -39.96 13.03 7.24
CA GLN A 159 -40.27 14.31 7.88
C GLN A 159 -41.39 15.06 7.19
N MET A 160 -41.50 14.96 5.88
CA MET A 160 -42.58 15.60 5.11
C MET A 160 -43.93 14.88 5.20
N GLY A 161 -43.96 13.61 5.59
CA GLY A 161 -45.15 12.82 5.83
C GLY A 161 -45.84 13.03 7.17
N GLN A 162 -45.23 13.90 8.00
CA GLN A 162 -45.82 14.32 9.28
C GLN A 162 -46.49 15.68 9.14
#